data_86d1fb497785d4847da2856877d03a14
#
_entry.id   86d1fb497785d4847da2856877d03a14
#
_cell.length_a   1.000
_cell.length_b   1.000
_cell.length_c   1.000
_cell.angle_alpha   90.00
_cell.angle_beta   90.00
_cell.angle_gamma   90.00
#
_symmetry.space_group_name_H-M   'P 1'
#
loop_
_entity.id
_entity.type
_entity.pdbx_description
1 polymer ?
#
loop_
_entity_poly.entity_id
_entity_poly.type
_entity_poly.pdbx_seq_one_letter_code
_entity_poly.pdbx_strand_id
1 'polypeptide(L)'
;MTDNNKDLNEMLKIKREKLEELKQEGRDPHEIVNFKDRTPASEIKDNFENYDGKSVRIAGRIRAKRGHGNMSFMDIQDESGTIQIVNRKNVIGDEFKQVKKYDIGDIVGIEGNVFKTNQGEISIETQNPQLLTKSLQILPEKWHGLKDPDLRYRQRYLDLIVNPEVKEVFYLRSKIISEIRKFLDGRGFIEVETPILNTIAGGATARPFITHHNTLAVSYTHLRAHETLRY
;
A
#
# COMPACT_ATOMS: atom_id res chain seq x y z
N MET A 1 7.09 3.49 30.80
CA MET A 1 7.54 3.67 29.40
C MET A 1 8.58 2.64 28.94
N THR A 2 9.23 1.89 29.82
CA THR A 2 10.30 0.92 29.50
C THR A 2 9.83 -0.45 29.05
N ASP A 3 8.67 -0.95 29.50
CA ASP A 3 8.19 -2.29 29.14
C ASP A 3 7.63 -2.36 27.72
N ASN A 4 6.84 -1.38 27.32
CA ASN A 4 6.29 -1.31 25.96
C ASN A 4 7.36 -1.30 24.84
N ASN A 5 8.52 -0.70 25.09
CA ASN A 5 9.62 -0.67 24.12
C ASN A 5 10.38 -2.01 24.04
N LYS A 6 10.42 -2.78 25.11
CA LYS A 6 11.03 -4.12 25.11
C LYS A 6 10.17 -5.10 24.32
N ASP A 7 8.86 -5.11 24.57
CA ASP A 7 7.91 -5.98 23.87
C ASP A 7 7.88 -5.66 22.36
N LEU A 8 7.96 -4.37 22.00
CA LEU A 8 8.02 -3.93 20.60
C LEU A 8 9.28 -4.46 19.90
N ASN A 9 10.45 -4.33 20.55
CA ASN A 9 11.71 -4.81 20.01
C ASN A 9 11.74 -6.34 19.85
N GLU A 10 11.14 -7.06 20.79
CA GLU A 10 11.00 -8.51 20.72
C GLU A 10 10.11 -8.95 19.56
N MET A 11 8.98 -8.30 19.35
CA MET A 11 8.10 -8.55 18.20
C MET A 11 8.80 -8.28 16.86
N LEU A 12 9.58 -7.20 16.76
CA LEU A 12 10.35 -6.89 15.56
C LEU A 12 11.44 -7.94 15.30
N LYS A 13 12.07 -8.45 16.36
CA LYS A 13 13.05 -9.53 16.28
C LYS A 13 12.42 -10.81 15.75
N ILE A 14 11.29 -11.24 16.31
CA ILE A 14 10.54 -12.43 15.87
C ILE A 14 10.18 -12.34 14.38
N LYS A 15 9.75 -11.17 13.89
CA LYS A 15 9.43 -10.97 12.45
C LYS A 15 10.65 -11.15 11.55
N ARG A 16 11.81 -10.70 11.99
CA ARG A 16 13.09 -10.88 11.26
C ARG A 16 13.54 -12.34 11.29
N GLU A 17 13.44 -13.00 12.42
CA GLU A 17 13.76 -14.43 12.56
C GLU A 17 12.89 -15.28 11.62
N LYS A 18 11.58 -15.01 11.56
CA LYS A 18 10.68 -15.66 10.60
C LYS A 18 11.10 -15.46 9.13
N LEU A 19 11.60 -14.28 8.78
CA LEU A 19 12.10 -14.03 7.42
C LEU A 19 13.36 -14.84 7.15
N GLU A 20 14.29 -14.90 8.10
CA GLU A 20 15.53 -15.69 7.95
C GLU A 20 15.23 -17.20 7.87
N GLU A 21 14.26 -17.71 8.66
CA GLU A 21 13.78 -19.09 8.53
C GLU A 21 13.26 -19.36 7.11
N LEU A 22 12.42 -18.45 6.55
CA LEU A 22 11.90 -18.60 5.20
C LEU A 22 13.01 -18.64 4.15
N LYS A 23 14.04 -17.81 4.29
CA LYS A 23 15.20 -17.82 3.40
C LYS A 23 15.97 -19.13 3.49
N GLN A 24 16.19 -19.66 4.70
CA GLN A 24 16.85 -20.95 4.91
C GLN A 24 16.05 -22.11 4.33
N GLU A 25 14.73 -22.02 4.32
CA GLU A 25 13.82 -22.98 3.68
C GLU A 25 13.78 -22.83 2.14
N GLY A 26 14.52 -21.88 1.53
CA GLY A 26 14.48 -21.57 0.09
C GLY A 26 13.17 -20.92 -0.35
N ARG A 27 12.50 -20.21 0.55
CA ARG A 27 11.19 -19.56 0.35
C ARG A 27 11.28 -18.05 0.57
N ASP A 28 12.38 -17.43 0.15
CA ASP A 28 12.52 -15.97 0.30
C ASP A 28 11.42 -15.25 -0.49
N PRO A 29 10.52 -14.53 0.18
CA PRO A 29 9.46 -13.80 -0.51
C PRO A 29 9.99 -12.68 -1.42
N HIS A 30 11.21 -12.19 -1.19
CA HIS A 30 11.80 -11.11 -1.98
C HIS A 30 12.35 -11.59 -3.34
N GLU A 31 12.47 -12.90 -3.57
CA GLU A 31 12.78 -13.46 -4.88
C GLU A 31 11.57 -13.48 -5.83
N ILE A 32 10.37 -13.30 -5.28
CA ILE A 32 9.13 -13.29 -6.07
C ILE A 32 8.95 -11.90 -6.66
N VAL A 33 9.39 -11.72 -7.89
CA VAL A 33 9.33 -10.42 -8.59
C VAL A 33 8.01 -10.13 -9.26
N ASN A 34 7.12 -11.12 -9.41
CA ASN A 34 5.87 -10.96 -10.14
C ASN A 34 4.76 -11.91 -9.66
N PHE A 35 3.56 -11.35 -9.52
CA PHE A 35 2.33 -12.10 -9.28
C PHE A 35 1.25 -11.56 -10.22
N LYS A 36 1.13 -12.18 -11.41
CA LYS A 36 0.29 -11.72 -12.54
C LYS A 36 -1.17 -12.18 -12.40
N ASP A 37 -2.00 -11.66 -13.31
CA ASP A 37 -3.39 -12.09 -13.54
C ASP A 37 -4.26 -12.01 -12.28
N ARG A 38 -4.15 -10.88 -11.59
CA ARG A 38 -4.90 -10.61 -10.35
C ARG A 38 -6.28 -10.05 -10.67
N THR A 39 -7.29 -10.58 -9.98
CA THR A 39 -8.64 -10.02 -9.98
C THR A 39 -8.81 -9.09 -8.78
N PRO A 40 -9.28 -7.86 -8.95
CA PRO A 40 -9.53 -6.93 -7.84
C PRO A 40 -10.58 -7.47 -6.85
N ALA A 41 -10.40 -7.19 -5.55
CA ALA A 41 -11.33 -7.63 -4.51
C ALA A 41 -12.75 -7.08 -4.71
N SER A 42 -12.87 -5.82 -5.14
CA SER A 42 -14.16 -5.19 -5.44
C SER A 42 -14.86 -5.89 -6.60
N GLU A 43 -14.14 -6.22 -7.68
CA GLU A 43 -14.70 -6.88 -8.84
C GLU A 43 -15.30 -8.25 -8.49
N ILE A 44 -14.62 -9.02 -7.62
CA ILE A 44 -15.13 -10.31 -7.14
C ILE A 44 -16.41 -10.12 -6.32
N LYS A 45 -16.44 -9.09 -5.46
CA LYS A 45 -17.59 -8.81 -4.59
C LYS A 45 -18.79 -8.27 -5.37
N ASP A 46 -18.55 -7.34 -6.26
CA ASP A 46 -19.61 -6.66 -7.03
C ASP A 46 -20.23 -7.58 -8.08
N ASN A 47 -19.45 -8.55 -8.59
CA ASN A 47 -19.88 -9.49 -9.63
C ASN A 47 -19.85 -10.95 -9.14
N PHE A 48 -20.19 -11.20 -7.89
CA PHE A 48 -20.08 -12.52 -7.25
C PHE A 48 -20.65 -13.65 -8.11
N GLU A 49 -21.81 -13.47 -8.73
CA GLU A 49 -22.47 -14.49 -9.56
C GLU A 49 -21.59 -14.97 -10.72
N ASN A 50 -20.73 -14.10 -11.24
CA ASN A 50 -19.79 -14.43 -12.30
C ASN A 50 -18.57 -15.20 -11.79
N TYR A 51 -18.26 -15.10 -10.51
CA TYR A 51 -17.07 -15.69 -9.89
C TYR A 51 -17.36 -16.87 -8.98
N ASP A 52 -18.60 -17.13 -8.61
CA ASP A 52 -18.96 -18.23 -7.71
C ASP A 52 -18.46 -19.58 -8.22
N GLY A 53 -17.74 -20.30 -7.37
CA GLY A 53 -17.09 -21.56 -7.70
C GLY A 53 -15.87 -21.47 -8.62
N LYS A 54 -15.53 -20.28 -9.15
CA LYS A 54 -14.37 -20.11 -10.05
C LYS A 54 -13.09 -19.86 -9.29
N SER A 55 -11.99 -20.31 -9.86
CA SER A 55 -10.65 -20.01 -9.38
C SER A 55 -10.26 -18.58 -9.77
N VAL A 56 -9.75 -17.83 -8.81
CA VAL A 56 -9.24 -16.46 -8.96
C VAL A 56 -7.87 -16.33 -8.34
N ARG A 57 -7.12 -15.32 -8.78
CA ARG A 57 -5.85 -14.91 -8.16
C ARG A 57 -6.00 -13.52 -7.59
N ILE A 58 -5.64 -13.35 -6.33
CA ILE A 58 -5.68 -12.06 -5.65
C ILE A 58 -4.39 -11.83 -4.86
N ALA A 59 -3.97 -10.58 -4.76
CA ALA A 59 -2.84 -10.22 -3.90
C ALA A 59 -3.20 -9.00 -3.07
N GLY A 60 -2.83 -9.02 -1.78
CA GLY A 60 -3.14 -7.92 -0.89
C GLY A 60 -2.42 -8.04 0.45
N ARG A 61 -2.61 -7.03 1.28
CA ARG A 61 -2.06 -6.94 2.63
C ARG A 61 -2.99 -7.59 3.64
N ILE A 62 -2.44 -8.46 4.49
CA ILE A 62 -3.19 -9.03 5.61
C ILE A 62 -3.52 -7.92 6.62
N ARG A 63 -4.82 -7.66 6.81
CA ARG A 63 -5.36 -6.66 7.74
C ARG A 63 -5.87 -7.24 9.04
N ALA A 64 -6.35 -8.47 8.99
CA ALA A 64 -6.76 -9.23 10.15
C ALA A 64 -6.47 -10.72 9.91
N LYS A 65 -6.24 -11.45 10.99
CA LYS A 65 -6.04 -12.89 10.97
C LYS A 65 -6.68 -13.51 12.20
N ARG A 66 -7.44 -14.57 11.95
CA ARG A 66 -8.12 -15.35 13.01
C ARG A 66 -7.88 -16.82 12.72
N GLY A 67 -7.59 -17.61 13.72
CA GLY A 67 -7.36 -19.03 13.57
C GLY A 67 -8.24 -19.82 14.53
N HIS A 68 -8.81 -20.92 14.07
CA HIS A 68 -9.51 -21.89 14.91
C HIS A 68 -9.20 -23.31 14.41
N GLY A 69 -8.43 -24.05 15.20
CA GLY A 69 -8.09 -25.44 14.91
C GLY A 69 -7.41 -25.63 13.54
N ASN A 70 -8.12 -26.28 12.63
CA ASN A 70 -7.67 -26.58 11.27
C ASN A 70 -8.12 -25.56 10.22
N MET A 71 -8.64 -24.42 10.65
CA MET A 71 -9.07 -23.33 9.79
C MET A 71 -8.37 -22.02 10.19
N SER A 72 -8.08 -21.17 9.21
CA SER A 72 -7.58 -19.82 9.42
C SER A 72 -8.29 -18.87 8.45
N PHE A 73 -8.71 -17.74 8.97
CA PHE A 73 -9.33 -16.67 8.21
C PHE A 73 -8.38 -15.49 8.16
N MET A 74 -8.23 -14.89 6.99
CA MET A 74 -7.46 -13.67 6.80
C MET A 74 -8.30 -12.67 6.02
N ASP A 75 -8.35 -11.42 6.48
CA ASP A 75 -8.90 -10.33 5.70
C ASP A 75 -7.72 -9.70 4.95
N ILE A 76 -7.69 -9.81 3.63
CA ILE A 76 -6.68 -9.17 2.80
C ILE A 76 -7.25 -7.96 2.10
N GLN A 77 -6.45 -6.90 2.03
CA GLN A 77 -6.79 -5.64 1.41
C GLN A 77 -5.89 -5.38 0.22
N ASP A 78 -6.49 -5.17 -0.95
CA ASP A 78 -5.83 -4.64 -2.14
C ASP A 78 -6.13 -3.15 -2.34
N GLU A 79 -5.88 -2.62 -3.53
CA GLU A 79 -6.18 -1.23 -3.87
C GLU A 79 -7.69 -0.94 -3.97
N SER A 80 -8.49 -1.95 -4.32
CA SER A 80 -9.92 -1.87 -4.62
C SER A 80 -10.81 -2.13 -3.41
N GLY A 81 -10.33 -2.90 -2.41
CA GLY A 81 -11.14 -3.24 -1.26
C GLY A 81 -10.53 -4.34 -0.39
N THR A 82 -11.39 -4.95 0.43
CA THR A 82 -11.01 -6.04 1.34
C THR A 82 -11.86 -7.26 1.06
N ILE A 83 -11.24 -8.45 1.05
CA ILE A 83 -11.92 -9.72 0.90
C ILE A 83 -11.41 -10.74 1.93
N GLN A 84 -12.30 -11.62 2.36
CA GLN A 84 -11.97 -12.69 3.30
C GLN A 84 -11.33 -13.87 2.57
N ILE A 85 -10.26 -14.39 3.13
CA ILE A 85 -9.58 -15.61 2.69
C ILE A 85 -9.79 -16.69 3.74
N VAL A 86 -10.19 -17.87 3.29
CA VAL A 86 -10.40 -19.04 4.14
C VAL A 86 -9.34 -20.09 3.80
N ASN A 87 -8.50 -20.39 4.78
CA ASN A 87 -7.48 -21.43 4.65
C ASN A 87 -7.92 -22.64 5.45
N ARG A 88 -8.04 -23.79 4.79
CA ARG A 88 -8.40 -25.06 5.43
C ARG A 88 -7.27 -26.07 5.30
N LYS A 89 -6.88 -26.69 6.41
CA LYS A 89 -5.77 -27.65 6.44
C LYS A 89 -5.99 -28.84 5.49
N ASN A 90 -7.23 -29.31 5.35
CA ASN A 90 -7.58 -30.41 4.44
C ASN A 90 -7.47 -30.04 2.95
N VAL A 91 -7.46 -28.73 2.62
CA VAL A 91 -7.34 -28.25 1.22
C VAL A 91 -5.86 -27.97 0.90
N ILE A 92 -5.18 -27.21 1.73
CA ILE A 92 -3.81 -26.76 1.46
C ILE A 92 -2.71 -27.60 2.13
N GLY A 93 -3.08 -28.64 2.85
CA GLY A 93 -2.12 -29.62 3.40
C GLY A 93 -1.04 -28.98 4.29
N ASP A 94 0.22 -29.27 3.96
CA ASP A 94 1.37 -28.76 4.73
C ASP A 94 1.58 -27.26 4.61
N GLU A 95 1.10 -26.60 3.54
CA GLU A 95 1.14 -25.14 3.40
C GLU A 95 0.35 -24.44 4.52
N PHE A 96 -0.57 -25.14 5.19
CA PHE A 96 -1.29 -24.60 6.34
C PHE A 96 -0.36 -24.21 7.50
N LYS A 97 0.77 -24.91 7.65
CA LYS A 97 1.79 -24.56 8.66
C LYS A 97 2.46 -23.22 8.32
N GLN A 98 2.70 -22.99 7.04
CA GLN A 98 3.29 -21.72 6.56
C GLN A 98 2.31 -20.57 6.70
N VAL A 99 1.05 -20.77 6.32
CA VAL A 99 -0.02 -19.79 6.52
C VAL A 99 -0.16 -19.39 8.00
N LYS A 100 0.05 -20.31 8.93
CA LYS A 100 0.07 -19.99 10.36
C LYS A 100 1.20 -19.04 10.76
N LYS A 101 2.34 -19.05 10.05
CA LYS A 101 3.49 -18.14 10.28
C LYS A 101 3.27 -16.73 9.71
N TYR A 102 2.29 -16.52 8.82
CA TYR A 102 1.99 -15.20 8.27
C TYR A 102 1.53 -14.23 9.35
N ASP A 103 1.94 -12.98 9.25
CA ASP A 103 1.62 -11.93 10.22
C ASP A 103 0.73 -10.85 9.60
N ILE A 104 0.04 -10.10 10.46
CA ILE A 104 -0.65 -8.88 10.03
C ILE A 104 0.38 -7.90 9.45
N GLY A 105 0.04 -7.35 8.28
CA GLY A 105 0.92 -6.48 7.52
C GLY A 105 1.66 -7.17 6.38
N ASP A 106 1.80 -8.50 6.38
CA ASP A 106 2.38 -9.24 5.27
C ASP A 106 1.56 -9.03 3.99
N ILE A 107 2.24 -9.08 2.85
CA ILE A 107 1.58 -9.09 1.53
C ILE A 107 1.59 -10.52 1.02
N VAL A 108 0.43 -11.01 0.66
CA VAL A 108 0.23 -12.38 0.20
C VAL A 108 -0.43 -12.40 -1.18
N GLY A 109 -0.07 -13.41 -1.97
CA GLY A 109 -0.77 -13.83 -3.17
C GLY A 109 -1.57 -15.09 -2.87
N ILE A 110 -2.81 -15.12 -3.27
CA ILE A 110 -3.72 -16.25 -3.04
C ILE A 110 -4.31 -16.66 -4.38
N GLU A 111 -4.24 -17.94 -4.66
CA GLU A 111 -5.02 -18.59 -5.71
C GLU A 111 -6.04 -19.50 -5.04
N GLY A 112 -7.31 -19.41 -5.42
CA GLY A 112 -8.36 -20.17 -4.76
C GLY A 112 -9.74 -19.93 -5.35
N ASN A 113 -10.72 -20.69 -4.87
CA ASN A 113 -12.09 -20.64 -5.37
C ASN A 113 -12.94 -19.64 -4.60
N VAL A 114 -13.68 -18.84 -5.32
CA VAL A 114 -14.65 -17.91 -4.74
C VAL A 114 -15.86 -18.69 -4.24
N PHE A 115 -16.36 -18.36 -3.08
CA PHE A 115 -17.58 -18.94 -2.53
C PHE A 115 -18.24 -17.98 -1.53
N LYS A 116 -19.47 -18.26 -1.18
CA LYS A 116 -20.20 -17.53 -0.15
C LYS A 116 -20.29 -18.38 1.12
N THR A 117 -19.90 -17.81 2.24
CA THR A 117 -20.00 -18.49 3.54
C THR A 117 -21.46 -18.60 4.00
N ASN A 118 -21.73 -19.48 4.97
CA ASN A 118 -23.07 -19.62 5.57
C ASN A 118 -23.60 -18.31 6.21
N GLN A 119 -22.70 -17.39 6.55
CA GLN A 119 -23.04 -16.06 7.09
C GLN A 119 -23.23 -15.01 5.98
N GLY A 120 -23.12 -15.41 4.71
CA GLY A 120 -23.30 -14.51 3.58
C GLY A 120 -22.06 -13.74 3.15
N GLU A 121 -20.88 -13.95 3.77
CA GLU A 121 -19.64 -13.25 3.40
C GLU A 121 -19.02 -13.89 2.15
N ILE A 122 -18.72 -13.08 1.13
CA ILE A 122 -18.00 -13.51 -0.07
C ILE A 122 -16.53 -13.72 0.30
N SER A 123 -16.04 -14.92 0.04
CA SER A 123 -14.73 -15.38 0.48
C SER A 123 -14.02 -16.17 -0.59
N ILE A 124 -12.70 -16.32 -0.46
CA ILE A 124 -11.89 -17.17 -1.33
C ILE A 124 -11.34 -18.32 -0.49
N GLU A 125 -11.66 -19.55 -0.87
CA GLU A 125 -11.03 -20.74 -0.31
C GLU A 125 -9.67 -20.96 -0.97
N THR A 126 -8.62 -20.83 -0.18
CA THR A 126 -7.24 -20.92 -0.67
C THR A 126 -6.91 -22.31 -1.16
N GLN A 127 -6.29 -22.39 -2.33
CA GLN A 127 -5.65 -23.59 -2.87
C GLN A 127 -4.13 -23.45 -2.86
N ASN A 128 -3.61 -22.27 -3.24
CA ASN A 128 -2.18 -22.00 -3.30
C ASN A 128 -1.87 -20.64 -2.62
N PRO A 129 -1.46 -20.64 -1.35
CA PRO A 129 -1.04 -19.44 -0.65
C PRO A 129 0.43 -19.15 -0.91
N GLN A 130 0.79 -17.90 -1.21
CA GLN A 130 2.15 -17.46 -1.43
C GLN A 130 2.43 -16.19 -0.63
N LEU A 131 3.51 -16.18 0.15
CA LEU A 131 3.99 -14.96 0.79
C LEU A 131 4.80 -14.15 -0.23
N LEU A 132 4.33 -12.94 -0.55
CA LEU A 132 4.99 -12.06 -1.52
C LEU A 132 5.93 -11.05 -0.85
N THR A 133 5.61 -10.63 0.37
CA THR A 133 6.46 -9.71 1.13
C THR A 133 6.20 -9.87 2.62
N LYS A 134 7.26 -10.02 3.39
CA LYS A 134 7.22 -10.05 4.86
C LYS A 134 7.21 -8.64 5.43
N SER A 135 6.21 -8.32 6.22
CA SER A 135 6.17 -7.06 6.98
C SER A 135 7.11 -7.13 8.18
N LEU A 136 8.19 -6.37 8.14
CA LEU A 136 9.18 -6.30 9.22
C LEU A 136 8.87 -5.24 10.27
N GLN A 137 7.90 -4.38 9.99
CA GLN A 137 7.41 -3.36 10.92
C GLN A 137 6.02 -3.73 11.45
N ILE A 138 5.70 -3.24 12.63
CA ILE A 138 4.38 -3.40 13.23
C ILE A 138 3.50 -2.26 12.73
N LEU A 139 2.34 -2.61 12.20
CA LEU A 139 1.35 -1.59 11.83
C LEU A 139 0.73 -1.00 13.10
N PRO A 140 0.43 0.30 13.13
CA PRO A 140 -0.36 0.90 14.19
C PRO A 140 -1.69 0.18 14.41
N GLU A 141 -2.18 0.20 15.64
CA GLU A 141 -3.43 -0.48 16.00
C GLU A 141 -4.61 -0.02 15.14
N LYS A 142 -5.42 -1.00 14.71
CA LYS A 142 -6.56 -0.79 13.81
C LYS A 142 -7.61 0.17 14.37
N TRP A 143 -7.81 0.17 15.69
CA TRP A 143 -8.90 0.89 16.36
C TRP A 143 -8.61 2.37 16.62
N HIS A 144 -7.35 2.75 16.78
CA HIS A 144 -6.97 4.12 17.08
C HIS A 144 -6.38 4.86 15.88
N GLY A 145 -6.01 4.14 14.83
CA GLY A 145 -5.36 4.71 13.66
C GLY A 145 -4.05 5.43 14.01
N LEU A 146 -3.48 6.10 13.06
CA LEU A 146 -2.36 7.00 13.25
C LEU A 146 -2.91 8.42 13.41
N LYS A 147 -3.07 8.90 14.67
CA LYS A 147 -3.70 10.19 14.97
C LYS A 147 -2.70 11.36 15.03
N ASP A 148 -1.46 11.08 15.44
CA ASP A 148 -0.41 12.08 15.56
C ASP A 148 -0.11 12.70 14.19
N PRO A 149 -0.32 14.02 14.01
CA PRO A 149 -0.10 14.70 12.73
C PRO A 149 1.34 14.61 12.24
N ASP A 150 2.32 14.73 13.14
CA ASP A 150 3.74 14.69 12.77
C ASP A 150 4.13 13.30 12.23
N LEU A 151 3.71 12.24 12.90
CA LEU A 151 3.90 10.86 12.40
C LEU A 151 3.17 10.63 11.08
N ARG A 152 1.95 11.13 10.91
CA ARG A 152 1.18 11.02 9.64
C ARG A 152 1.90 11.68 8.47
N TYR A 153 2.56 12.81 8.69
CA TYR A 153 3.33 13.49 7.65
C TYR A 153 4.69 12.84 7.40
N ARG A 154 5.38 12.40 8.44
CA ARG A 154 6.71 11.76 8.32
C ARG A 154 6.65 10.32 7.82
N GLN A 155 5.60 9.59 8.19
CA GLN A 155 5.38 8.19 7.78
C GLN A 155 4.10 8.07 6.96
N ARG A 156 4.04 8.80 5.86
CA ARG A 156 2.86 8.87 4.98
C ARG A 156 2.38 7.49 4.52
N TYR A 157 3.29 6.56 4.29
CA TYR A 157 2.94 5.19 3.90
C TYR A 157 2.12 4.46 4.98
N LEU A 158 2.40 4.68 6.27
CA LEU A 158 1.59 4.13 7.36
C LEU A 158 0.20 4.78 7.40
N ASP A 159 0.15 6.10 7.27
CA ASP A 159 -1.11 6.85 7.23
C ASP A 159 -2.04 6.32 6.11
N LEU A 160 -1.50 6.09 4.91
CA LEU A 160 -2.23 5.52 3.78
C LEU A 160 -2.68 4.07 3.99
N ILE A 161 -1.94 3.28 4.80
CA ILE A 161 -2.32 1.91 5.13
C ILE A 161 -3.43 1.88 6.19
N VAL A 162 -3.35 2.76 7.18
CA VAL A 162 -4.19 2.69 8.39
C VAL A 162 -5.47 3.52 8.26
N ASN A 163 -5.40 4.66 7.56
CA ASN A 163 -6.47 5.62 7.37
C ASN A 163 -6.93 5.62 5.90
N PRO A 164 -7.90 4.77 5.51
CA PRO A 164 -8.32 4.63 4.11
C PRO A 164 -8.81 5.94 3.48
N GLU A 165 -9.47 6.79 4.26
CA GLU A 165 -10.00 8.10 3.82
C GLU A 165 -8.90 9.04 3.32
N VAL A 166 -7.67 8.89 3.79
CA VAL A 166 -6.52 9.70 3.34
C VAL A 166 -6.17 9.40 1.88
N LYS A 167 -6.36 8.16 1.42
CA LYS A 167 -6.13 7.76 0.03
C LYS A 167 -7.00 8.58 -0.93
N GLU A 168 -8.27 8.79 -0.59
CA GLU A 168 -9.22 9.52 -1.42
C GLU A 168 -8.73 10.93 -1.74
N VAL A 169 -8.12 11.60 -0.76
CA VAL A 169 -7.55 12.95 -0.95
C VAL A 169 -6.44 12.94 -2.00
N PHE A 170 -5.58 11.92 -2.00
CA PHE A 170 -4.50 11.81 -2.99
C PHE A 170 -5.01 11.45 -4.37
N TYR A 171 -5.99 10.56 -4.48
CA TYR A 171 -6.64 10.26 -5.75
C TYR A 171 -7.35 11.50 -6.31
N LEU A 172 -8.10 12.22 -5.47
CA LEU A 172 -8.78 13.45 -5.88
C LEU A 172 -7.78 14.51 -6.36
N ARG A 173 -6.69 14.72 -5.61
CA ARG A 173 -5.61 15.64 -6.01
C ARG A 173 -5.04 15.30 -7.38
N SER A 174 -4.71 14.02 -7.61
CA SER A 174 -4.18 13.56 -8.90
C SER A 174 -5.18 13.78 -10.03
N LYS A 175 -6.46 13.50 -9.77
CA LYS A 175 -7.55 13.71 -10.73
C LYS A 175 -7.72 15.19 -11.07
N ILE A 176 -7.71 16.08 -10.09
CA ILE A 176 -7.81 17.54 -10.30
C ILE A 176 -6.70 18.03 -11.24
N ILE A 177 -5.45 17.63 -10.97
CA ILE A 177 -4.31 18.03 -11.82
C ILE A 177 -4.49 17.52 -13.26
N SER A 178 -4.92 16.27 -13.42
CA SER A 178 -5.17 15.69 -14.74
C SER A 178 -6.29 16.41 -15.48
N GLU A 179 -7.38 16.78 -14.79
CA GLU A 179 -8.49 17.49 -15.40
C GLU A 179 -8.12 18.93 -15.79
N ILE A 180 -7.30 19.62 -14.99
CA ILE A 180 -6.76 20.95 -15.36
C ILE A 180 -5.95 20.84 -16.64
N ARG A 181 -5.05 19.85 -16.75
CA ARG A 181 -4.27 19.63 -17.98
C ARG A 181 -5.16 19.37 -19.17
N LYS A 182 -6.07 18.42 -19.09
CA LYS A 182 -7.02 18.12 -20.16
C LYS A 182 -7.85 19.32 -20.59
N PHE A 183 -8.29 20.14 -19.63
CA PHE A 183 -9.07 21.34 -19.91
C PHE A 183 -8.27 22.38 -20.71
N LEU A 184 -7.00 22.59 -20.36
CA LEU A 184 -6.13 23.53 -21.06
C LEU A 184 -5.73 22.98 -22.44
N ASP A 185 -5.34 21.71 -22.53
CA ASP A 185 -5.01 21.03 -23.79
C ASP A 185 -6.18 21.11 -24.78
N GLY A 186 -7.41 20.84 -24.30
CA GLY A 186 -8.62 20.90 -25.10
C GLY A 186 -8.95 22.32 -25.62
N ARG A 187 -8.30 23.36 -25.08
CA ARG A 187 -8.40 24.76 -25.54
C ARG A 187 -7.20 25.21 -26.39
N GLY A 188 -6.28 24.29 -26.70
CA GLY A 188 -5.12 24.59 -27.53
C GLY A 188 -3.93 25.21 -26.78
N PHE A 189 -3.95 25.17 -25.42
CA PHE A 189 -2.77 25.57 -24.66
C PHE A 189 -1.73 24.44 -24.68
N ILE A 190 -0.47 24.81 -24.63
CA ILE A 190 0.65 23.86 -24.58
C ILE A 190 1.29 23.93 -23.22
N GLU A 191 1.40 22.77 -22.54
CA GLU A 191 2.15 22.65 -21.27
C GLU A 191 3.65 22.78 -21.55
N VAL A 192 4.32 23.67 -20.82
CA VAL A 192 5.75 23.91 -20.97
C VAL A 192 6.45 23.78 -19.62
N GLU A 193 7.65 23.24 -19.63
CA GLU A 193 8.54 23.25 -18.48
C GLU A 193 9.36 24.53 -18.46
N THR A 194 9.36 25.21 -17.32
CA THR A 194 10.13 26.45 -17.13
C THR A 194 11.23 26.23 -16.11
N PRO A 195 12.39 26.92 -16.22
CA PRO A 195 13.46 26.84 -15.23
C PRO A 195 12.95 27.15 -13.82
N ILE A 196 13.31 26.31 -12.85
CA ILE A 196 12.95 26.50 -11.44
C ILE A 196 13.74 27.66 -10.83
N LEU A 197 15.04 27.76 -11.18
CA LEU A 197 15.93 28.81 -10.75
C LEU A 197 16.10 29.84 -11.86
N ASN A 198 16.13 31.12 -11.50
CA ASN A 198 16.29 32.21 -12.45
C ASN A 198 17.46 33.11 -12.03
N THR A 199 18.16 33.70 -13.01
CA THR A 199 19.27 34.65 -12.78
C THR A 199 18.79 36.04 -12.41
N ILE A 200 17.53 36.35 -12.71
CA ILE A 200 16.91 37.65 -12.45
C ILE A 200 15.87 37.46 -11.33
N ALA A 201 15.98 38.22 -10.25
CA ALA A 201 14.96 38.24 -9.21
C ALA A 201 13.65 38.81 -9.80
N GLY A 202 12.58 38.02 -9.76
CA GLY A 202 11.26 38.39 -10.27
C GLY A 202 10.17 37.54 -9.65
N GLY A 203 8.94 37.98 -9.76
CA GLY A 203 7.78 37.26 -9.19
C GLY A 203 7.33 37.85 -7.87
N ALA A 204 6.95 37.02 -6.90
CA ALA A 204 6.39 37.47 -5.63
C ALA A 204 7.36 38.34 -4.80
N THR A 205 6.81 39.17 -3.91
CA THR A 205 7.56 40.06 -3.01
C THR A 205 8.35 39.33 -1.92
N ALA A 206 8.54 38.02 -2.04
CA ALA A 206 9.29 37.20 -1.12
C ALA A 206 10.80 37.48 -1.23
N ARG A 207 11.51 37.41 -0.10
CA ARG A 207 12.97 37.56 -0.10
C ARG A 207 13.61 36.39 -0.88
N PRO A 208 14.37 36.68 -1.95
CA PRO A 208 15.05 35.64 -2.73
C PRO A 208 16.17 35.00 -1.91
N PHE A 209 16.45 33.71 -2.17
CA PHE A 209 17.70 33.11 -1.75
C PHE A 209 18.70 33.11 -2.92
N ILE A 210 19.98 33.09 -2.60
CA ILE A 210 21.06 33.10 -3.60
C ILE A 210 21.77 31.74 -3.54
N THR A 211 21.92 31.08 -4.68
CA THR A 211 22.74 29.88 -4.82
C THR A 211 23.67 30.06 -6.02
N HIS A 212 24.84 29.39 -6.01
CA HIS A 212 25.82 29.44 -7.06
C HIS A 212 25.97 28.11 -7.75
N HIS A 213 25.92 28.12 -9.09
CA HIS A 213 26.16 26.93 -9.91
C HIS A 213 27.65 26.91 -10.33
N ASN A 214 28.46 26.07 -9.68
CA ASN A 214 29.90 26.05 -9.84
C ASN A 214 30.37 25.80 -11.29
N THR A 215 29.73 24.88 -12.00
CA THR A 215 30.13 24.54 -13.39
C THR A 215 29.84 25.65 -14.40
N LEU A 216 28.73 26.38 -14.21
CA LEU A 216 28.33 27.47 -15.09
C LEU A 216 28.85 28.83 -14.63
N ALA A 217 29.44 28.89 -13.45
CA ALA A 217 29.89 30.13 -12.77
C ALA A 217 28.81 31.23 -12.72
N VAL A 218 27.55 30.84 -12.54
CA VAL A 218 26.40 31.77 -12.41
C VAL A 218 25.73 31.64 -11.07
N SER A 219 25.24 32.78 -10.56
CA SER A 219 24.43 32.81 -9.36
C SER A 219 22.95 32.90 -9.71
N TYR A 220 22.13 32.06 -9.05
CA TYR A 220 20.68 32.09 -9.17
C TYR A 220 20.09 32.72 -7.91
N THR A 221 19.15 33.62 -8.07
CA THR A 221 18.66 34.47 -6.97
C THR A 221 17.21 34.13 -6.57
N HIS A 222 16.52 33.23 -7.27
CA HIS A 222 15.08 33.07 -7.06
C HIS A 222 14.54 31.72 -7.46
N LEU A 223 13.67 31.13 -6.60
CA LEU A 223 12.73 30.08 -7.00
C LEU A 223 11.55 30.76 -7.70
N ARG A 224 11.22 30.34 -8.89
CA ARG A 224 10.06 30.87 -9.58
C ARG A 224 8.78 30.50 -8.82
N ALA A 225 8.13 31.51 -8.24
CA ALA A 225 6.77 31.36 -7.75
C ALA A 225 5.82 31.36 -8.95
N HIS A 226 4.83 30.45 -8.98
CA HIS A 226 3.69 30.61 -9.87
C HIS A 226 2.97 31.89 -9.46
N GLU A 227 3.04 32.90 -10.31
CA GLU A 227 2.29 34.11 -10.10
C GLU A 227 0.81 33.82 -10.30
N THR A 228 0.05 33.88 -9.23
CA THR A 228 -1.37 34.18 -9.33
C THR A 228 -1.47 35.65 -9.66
N LEU A 229 -1.96 35.95 -10.85
CA LEU A 229 -2.33 37.29 -11.27
C LEU A 229 -3.19 37.91 -10.15
N ARG A 230 -2.65 38.96 -9.51
CA ARG A 230 -3.50 39.85 -8.72
C ARG A 230 -4.16 40.83 -9.70
N TYR A 231 -5.45 40.74 -9.75
CA TYR A 231 -6.32 41.84 -10.13
C TYR A 231 -6.87 42.50 -8.90
#